data_3a1df02c8cd284b4c113336e661de249
#
_entry.id   3a1df02c8cd284b4c113336e661de249
#
_cell.length_a   1.000
_cell.length_b   1.000
_cell.length_c   1.000
_cell.angle_alpha   90.00
_cell.angle_beta   90.00
_cell.angle_gamma   90.00
#
_symmetry.space_group_name_H-M   'P 1'
#
loop_
_entity.id
_entity.type
_entity.pdbx_description
1 polymer ?
#
loop_
_entity_poly.entity_id
_entity_poly.type
_entity_poly.pdbx_seq_one_letter_code
_entity_poly.pdbx_strand_id
1 'polypeptide(L)'
;MALTFTSYKNQTNDVLQRGIVNTVARTSDLLAEIPVEKVDSLLYRYNTTDYNQTLSFVDAGEGFENTDVEAQAVILELKHMGTYADVPLQMVRGGNVADLRANVTEVKTENFAKNLEEKIFYADGTSKGFKGFDQFIKDGIGTKVEKAISYDALCEVVDAVPNASAIYMNRKTLRAVEKAIKTEGYTFGNVTTEGGKLVKAFNEVAIFPTETIKDNEIFVLEYSTSGCGLLVCGDLINTTDMGLLENQPIYRTMIEGSYAPIVRQKGAIAKLEVPMLRTAKK
;
A
#
# COMPACT_ATOMS: atom_id res chain seq x y z
N MET A 1 17.11 -3.17 7.69
CA MET A 1 16.59 -2.75 6.37
C MET A 1 15.25 -3.46 6.21
N ALA A 2 14.16 -2.75 6.03
CA ALA A 2 12.85 -3.35 5.87
C ALA A 2 12.81 -4.19 4.58
N LEU A 3 12.12 -5.33 4.61
CA LEU A 3 11.96 -6.19 3.45
C LEU A 3 10.91 -5.56 2.53
N THR A 4 11.21 -5.39 1.26
CA THR A 4 10.25 -4.94 0.24
C THR A 4 10.06 -6.05 -0.80
N PHE A 5 8.99 -5.98 -1.61
CA PHE A 5 8.82 -6.94 -2.73
C PHE A 5 10.03 -6.93 -3.67
N THR A 6 10.61 -5.77 -3.89
CA THR A 6 11.82 -5.62 -4.73
C THR A 6 13.04 -6.33 -4.13
N SER A 7 13.23 -6.28 -2.81
CA SER A 7 14.34 -6.97 -2.13
C SER A 7 14.09 -8.49 -2.01
N TYR A 8 12.85 -8.92 -1.83
CA TYR A 8 12.48 -10.33 -1.75
C TYR A 8 12.74 -11.11 -3.05
N LYS A 9 12.60 -10.47 -4.20
CA LYS A 9 12.93 -11.02 -5.53
C LYS A 9 14.32 -11.71 -5.55
N ASN A 10 15.29 -11.16 -4.85
CA ASN A 10 16.67 -11.67 -4.82
C ASN A 10 16.86 -12.84 -3.87
N GLN A 11 15.91 -13.15 -3.01
CA GLN A 11 16.00 -14.20 -1.99
C GLN A 11 15.29 -15.51 -2.40
N THR A 12 14.43 -15.46 -3.43
CA THR A 12 13.64 -16.62 -3.87
C THR A 12 14.37 -17.41 -4.94
N ASN A 13 14.53 -18.72 -4.71
CA ASN A 13 15.20 -19.65 -5.64
C ASN A 13 14.24 -20.22 -6.71
N ASP A 14 12.94 -20.20 -6.48
CA ASP A 14 11.95 -20.69 -7.46
C ASP A 14 11.77 -19.67 -8.60
N VAL A 15 11.97 -20.14 -9.83
CA VAL A 15 11.91 -19.32 -11.06
C VAL A 15 10.50 -18.77 -11.29
N LEU A 16 9.47 -19.61 -11.07
CA LEU A 16 8.07 -19.21 -11.25
C LEU A 16 7.66 -18.14 -10.24
N GLN A 17 7.97 -18.39 -8.97
CA GLN A 17 7.66 -17.46 -7.89
C GLN A 17 8.40 -16.13 -8.05
N ARG A 18 9.66 -16.16 -8.48
CA ARG A 18 10.45 -14.96 -8.80
C ARG A 18 9.82 -14.15 -9.95
N GLY A 19 9.34 -14.83 -10.99
CA GLY A 19 8.65 -14.21 -12.12
C GLY A 19 7.39 -13.47 -11.65
N ILE A 20 6.59 -14.10 -10.81
CA ILE A 20 5.34 -13.52 -10.28
C ILE A 20 5.61 -12.33 -9.36
N VAL A 21 6.54 -12.44 -8.41
CA VAL A 21 6.94 -11.32 -7.54
C VAL A 21 7.45 -10.14 -8.36
N ASN A 22 8.22 -10.40 -9.44
CA ASN A 22 8.68 -9.35 -10.33
C ASN A 22 7.53 -8.66 -11.10
N THR A 23 6.55 -9.43 -11.55
CA THR A 23 5.35 -8.88 -12.22
C THR A 23 4.54 -8.02 -11.25
N VAL A 24 4.36 -8.44 -10.01
CA VAL A 24 3.67 -7.66 -8.97
C VAL A 24 4.39 -6.35 -8.68
N ALA A 25 5.70 -6.38 -8.45
CA ALA A 25 6.50 -5.20 -8.19
C ALA A 25 6.55 -4.21 -9.38
N ARG A 26 6.44 -4.74 -10.63
CA ARG A 26 6.36 -3.91 -11.84
C ARG A 26 4.98 -3.28 -12.03
N THR A 27 3.93 -3.96 -11.58
CA THR A 27 2.54 -3.54 -11.77
C THR A 27 2.09 -2.49 -10.76
N SER A 28 2.57 -2.59 -9.51
CA SER A 28 2.18 -1.71 -8.40
C SER A 28 3.41 -1.07 -7.77
N ASP A 29 3.52 0.25 -7.89
CA ASP A 29 4.58 1.02 -7.24
C ASP A 29 4.40 0.98 -5.69
N LEU A 30 3.17 0.86 -5.17
CA LEU A 30 2.93 0.68 -3.74
C LEU A 30 3.55 -0.62 -3.23
N LEU A 31 3.23 -1.75 -3.88
CA LEU A 31 3.76 -3.05 -3.46
C LEU A 31 5.28 -3.15 -3.63
N ALA A 32 5.86 -2.40 -4.57
CA ALA A 32 7.32 -2.36 -4.76
C ALA A 32 8.05 -1.67 -3.61
N GLU A 33 7.48 -0.62 -3.03
CA GLU A 33 8.13 0.28 -2.08
C GLU A 33 7.67 0.06 -0.61
N ILE A 34 6.45 -0.48 -0.38
CA ILE A 34 5.92 -0.66 0.97
C ILE A 34 6.78 -1.65 1.77
N PRO A 35 7.16 -1.32 3.04
CA PRO A 35 7.86 -2.25 3.91
C PRO A 35 6.99 -3.48 4.21
N VAL A 36 7.56 -4.66 4.02
CA VAL A 36 6.88 -5.93 4.29
C VAL A 36 7.49 -6.60 5.52
N GLU A 37 6.63 -7.02 6.44
CA GLU A 37 7.01 -7.80 7.61
C GLU A 37 6.35 -9.17 7.55
N LYS A 38 7.16 -10.23 7.64
CA LYS A 38 6.69 -11.61 7.69
C LYS A 38 6.28 -11.96 9.11
N VAL A 39 5.10 -12.56 9.23
CA VAL A 39 4.56 -13.06 10.49
C VAL A 39 4.16 -14.52 10.35
N ASP A 40 4.30 -15.28 11.43
CA ASP A 40 4.00 -16.72 11.44
C ASP A 40 2.55 -17.03 11.85
N SER A 41 1.76 -16.00 12.15
CA SER A 41 0.37 -16.16 12.61
C SER A 41 -0.58 -15.27 11.82
N LEU A 42 -1.80 -15.74 11.62
CA LEU A 42 -2.89 -14.95 11.02
C LEU A 42 -3.45 -13.88 11.97
N LEU A 43 -3.10 -13.95 13.26
CA LEU A 43 -3.46 -12.93 14.25
C LEU A 43 -2.17 -12.24 14.71
N TYR A 44 -2.11 -10.94 14.52
CA TYR A 44 -0.98 -10.12 14.94
C TYR A 44 -1.43 -9.07 15.95
N ARG A 45 -0.77 -9.04 17.11
CA ARG A 45 -1.03 -8.06 18.17
C ARG A 45 0.11 -7.05 18.22
N TYR A 46 -0.21 -5.79 18.15
CA TYR A 46 0.75 -4.70 18.32
C TYR A 46 0.18 -3.60 19.21
N ASN A 47 1.05 -2.77 19.75
CA ASN A 47 0.67 -1.62 20.54
C ASN A 47 0.83 -0.36 19.69
N THR A 48 -0.22 0.45 19.62
CA THR A 48 -0.14 1.79 19.06
C THR A 48 0.31 2.74 20.16
N THR A 49 1.40 3.45 19.93
CA THR A 49 1.96 4.40 20.91
C THR A 49 1.67 5.82 20.44
N ASP A 50 1.19 6.67 21.32
CA ASP A 50 1.08 8.09 21.08
C ASP A 50 2.36 8.76 21.60
N TYR A 51 3.16 9.37 20.73
CA TYR A 51 4.47 9.94 21.09
C TYR A 51 4.39 11.36 21.65
N ASN A 52 3.21 11.87 21.95
CA ASN A 52 3.03 13.20 22.54
C ASN A 52 3.33 13.19 24.05
N GLN A 53 4.62 13.05 24.40
CA GLN A 53 5.09 13.23 25.77
C GLN A 53 5.58 14.65 25.97
N THR A 54 4.98 15.36 26.92
CA THR A 54 5.48 16.66 27.36
C THR A 54 6.47 16.42 28.51
N LEU A 55 7.73 16.78 28.29
CA LEU A 55 8.74 16.74 29.35
C LEU A 55 8.75 18.08 30.09
N SER A 56 8.66 18.07 31.42
CA SER A 56 8.78 19.25 32.27
C SER A 56 10.20 19.39 32.79
N PHE A 57 10.68 20.63 32.91
CA PHE A 57 11.88 20.93 33.65
C PHE A 57 11.58 20.90 35.15
N VAL A 58 12.47 20.31 35.94
CA VAL A 58 12.35 20.22 37.41
C VAL A 58 13.58 20.84 38.05
N ASP A 59 13.38 21.49 39.20
CA ASP A 59 14.48 22.07 39.97
C ASP A 59 15.30 21.00 40.72
N ALA A 60 16.50 21.36 41.11
CA ALA A 60 17.40 20.44 41.79
C ALA A 60 16.79 19.97 43.15
N GLY A 61 16.43 18.70 43.20
CA GLY A 61 15.80 18.06 44.38
C GLY A 61 14.34 17.76 44.23
N GLU A 62 13.71 18.15 43.13
CA GLU A 62 12.32 17.72 42.78
C GLU A 62 12.33 16.44 41.98
N GLY A 63 11.27 15.63 42.15
CA GLY A 63 11.07 14.39 41.38
C GLY A 63 10.48 14.67 40.01
N PHE A 64 10.85 13.85 39.01
CA PHE A 64 10.24 13.91 37.68
C PHE A 64 8.79 13.45 37.74
N GLU A 65 7.92 14.14 37.01
CA GLU A 65 6.54 13.68 36.80
C GLU A 65 6.54 12.40 35.94
N ASN A 66 5.85 11.38 36.42
CA ASN A 66 5.70 10.14 35.66
C ASN A 66 4.60 10.33 34.61
N THR A 67 4.98 10.42 33.36
CA THR A 67 4.02 10.51 32.26
C THR A 67 3.71 9.08 31.79
N ASP A 68 2.50 8.62 32.03
CA ASP A 68 2.05 7.31 31.57
C ASP A 68 1.88 7.31 30.06
N VAL A 69 2.53 6.37 29.40
CA VAL A 69 2.36 6.14 27.96
C VAL A 69 1.12 5.27 27.75
N GLU A 70 0.05 5.86 27.23
CA GLU A 70 -1.13 5.09 26.86
C GLU A 70 -0.83 4.25 25.61
N ALA A 71 -0.51 2.98 25.82
CA ALA A 71 -0.36 2.00 24.76
C ALA A 71 -1.68 1.25 24.57
N GLN A 72 -2.31 1.46 23.43
CA GLN A 72 -3.50 0.70 23.03
C GLN A 72 -3.08 -0.56 22.26
N ALA A 73 -3.48 -1.73 22.77
CA ALA A 73 -3.28 -2.99 22.08
C ALA A 73 -4.29 -3.14 20.94
N VAL A 74 -3.78 -3.24 19.72
CA VAL A 74 -4.57 -3.49 18.51
C VAL A 74 -4.32 -4.90 18.04
N ILE A 75 -5.38 -5.63 17.71
CA ILE A 75 -5.30 -6.97 17.11
C ILE A 75 -5.68 -6.84 15.64
N LEU A 76 -4.76 -7.20 14.76
CA LEU A 76 -4.99 -7.33 13.33
C LEU A 76 -5.14 -8.79 12.94
N GLU A 77 -6.11 -9.08 12.10
CA GLU A 77 -6.30 -10.37 11.46
C GLU A 77 -5.87 -10.29 10.00
N LEU A 78 -4.88 -11.11 9.62
CA LEU A 78 -4.48 -11.23 8.23
C LEU A 78 -5.55 -12.00 7.47
N LYS A 79 -5.94 -11.46 6.31
CA LYS A 79 -6.97 -12.06 5.47
C LYS A 79 -6.35 -12.69 4.25
N HIS A 80 -6.87 -13.87 3.93
CA HIS A 80 -6.45 -14.64 2.78
C HIS A 80 -7.09 -14.09 1.50
N MET A 81 -6.27 -13.87 0.48
CA MET A 81 -6.68 -13.40 -0.84
C MET A 81 -6.02 -14.26 -1.92
N GLY A 82 -6.79 -14.66 -2.93
CA GLY A 82 -6.28 -15.50 -4.01
C GLY A 82 -7.10 -15.41 -5.28
N THR A 83 -6.53 -15.94 -6.36
CA THR A 83 -7.16 -16.06 -7.67
C THR A 83 -6.71 -17.33 -8.38
N TYR A 84 -7.52 -17.81 -9.32
CA TYR A 84 -7.18 -18.94 -10.18
C TYR A 84 -6.89 -18.45 -11.60
N ALA A 85 -5.81 -18.97 -12.17
CA ALA A 85 -5.48 -18.86 -13.58
C ALA A 85 -5.89 -20.18 -14.26
N ASP A 86 -7.06 -20.19 -14.91
CA ASP A 86 -7.63 -21.36 -15.55
C ASP A 86 -7.40 -21.30 -17.06
N VAL A 87 -6.89 -22.37 -17.63
CA VAL A 87 -6.66 -22.52 -19.07
C VAL A 87 -7.32 -23.81 -19.59
N PRO A 88 -8.30 -23.74 -20.50
CA PRO A 88 -8.96 -24.90 -21.06
C PRO A 88 -7.98 -25.83 -21.79
N LEU A 89 -8.12 -27.17 -21.57
CA LEU A 89 -7.28 -28.19 -22.19
C LEU A 89 -7.28 -28.12 -23.72
N GLN A 90 -8.42 -27.76 -24.31
CA GLN A 90 -8.56 -27.65 -25.77
C GLN A 90 -7.67 -26.55 -26.36
N MET A 91 -7.55 -25.41 -25.66
CA MET A 91 -6.65 -24.32 -26.07
C MET A 91 -5.19 -24.71 -25.93
N VAL A 92 -4.90 -25.53 -24.93
CA VAL A 92 -3.57 -26.07 -24.68
C VAL A 92 -3.15 -27.06 -25.79
N ARG A 93 -4.05 -27.88 -26.28
CA ARG A 93 -3.79 -28.86 -27.35
C ARG A 93 -3.74 -28.26 -28.76
N GLY A 94 -4.44 -27.16 -28.98
CA GLY A 94 -4.58 -26.50 -30.29
C GLY A 94 -3.54 -25.45 -30.61
N GLY A 95 -2.66 -25.07 -29.69
CA GLY A 95 -1.71 -23.96 -29.83
C GLY A 95 -0.37 -24.19 -29.16
N ASN A 96 0.45 -23.13 -29.10
CA ASN A 96 1.76 -23.11 -28.46
C ASN A 96 1.58 -23.06 -26.91
N VAL A 97 1.53 -24.23 -26.31
CA VAL A 97 0.96 -24.53 -24.99
C VAL A 97 1.62 -23.80 -23.82
N ALA A 98 2.96 -23.69 -23.85
CA ALA A 98 3.73 -23.09 -22.77
C ALA A 98 3.46 -21.59 -22.64
N ASP A 99 3.34 -20.90 -23.78
CA ASP A 99 3.15 -19.45 -23.82
C ASP A 99 1.75 -19.04 -23.34
N LEU A 100 0.71 -19.82 -23.64
CA LEU A 100 -0.66 -19.49 -23.26
C LEU A 100 -0.87 -19.57 -21.74
N ARG A 101 -0.36 -20.62 -21.08
CA ARG A 101 -0.45 -20.75 -19.61
C ARG A 101 0.34 -19.64 -18.92
N ALA A 102 1.55 -19.35 -19.39
CA ALA A 102 2.39 -18.29 -18.86
C ALA A 102 1.70 -16.92 -18.99
N ASN A 103 1.16 -16.60 -20.18
CA ASN A 103 0.46 -15.34 -20.43
C ASN A 103 -0.79 -15.17 -19.54
N VAL A 104 -1.61 -16.21 -19.39
CA VAL A 104 -2.80 -16.16 -18.53
C VAL A 104 -2.40 -15.97 -17.07
N THR A 105 -1.36 -16.66 -16.61
CA THR A 105 -0.85 -16.51 -15.25
C THR A 105 -0.30 -15.09 -15.03
N GLU A 106 0.44 -14.53 -15.98
CA GLU A 106 0.94 -13.15 -15.89
C GLU A 106 -0.19 -12.14 -15.78
N VAL A 107 -1.20 -12.19 -16.66
CA VAL A 107 -2.37 -11.29 -16.63
C VAL A 107 -3.14 -11.44 -15.31
N LYS A 108 -3.31 -12.65 -14.79
CA LYS A 108 -3.97 -12.88 -13.50
C LYS A 108 -3.16 -12.32 -12.34
N THR A 109 -1.84 -12.43 -12.41
CA THR A 109 -0.92 -11.84 -11.41
C THR A 109 -0.97 -10.30 -11.41
N GLU A 110 -1.01 -9.68 -12.59
CA GLU A 110 -1.18 -8.23 -12.70
C GLU A 110 -2.52 -7.76 -12.10
N ASN A 111 -3.61 -8.47 -12.42
CA ASN A 111 -4.92 -8.18 -11.84
C ASN A 111 -4.95 -8.39 -10.33
N PHE A 112 -4.28 -9.44 -9.83
CA PHE A 112 -4.13 -9.69 -8.40
C PHE A 112 -3.41 -8.53 -7.70
N ALA A 113 -2.29 -8.05 -8.27
CA ALA A 113 -1.53 -6.93 -7.73
C ALA A 113 -2.36 -5.64 -7.66
N LYS A 114 -3.10 -5.29 -8.73
CA LYS A 114 -3.99 -4.13 -8.76
C LYS A 114 -5.11 -4.23 -7.73
N ASN A 115 -5.74 -5.39 -7.62
CA ASN A 115 -6.80 -5.62 -6.63
C ASN A 115 -6.26 -5.58 -5.19
N LEU A 116 -5.07 -6.12 -4.93
CA LEU A 116 -4.43 -6.06 -3.63
C LEU A 116 -4.12 -4.60 -3.25
N GLU A 117 -3.54 -3.81 -4.18
CA GLU A 117 -3.29 -2.40 -3.99
C GLU A 117 -4.57 -1.62 -3.67
N GLU A 118 -5.66 -1.85 -4.42
CA GLU A 118 -6.96 -1.23 -4.16
C GLU A 118 -7.49 -1.57 -2.76
N LYS A 119 -7.37 -2.83 -2.35
CA LYS A 119 -7.79 -3.27 -1.01
C LYS A 119 -6.92 -2.69 0.09
N ILE A 120 -5.62 -2.53 -0.10
CA ILE A 120 -4.73 -1.87 0.87
C ILE A 120 -5.21 -0.44 1.12
N PHE A 121 -5.65 0.29 0.10
CA PHE A 121 -6.18 1.64 0.27
C PHE A 121 -7.61 1.66 0.84
N TYR A 122 -8.53 0.84 0.33
CA TYR A 122 -9.98 1.05 0.51
C TYR A 122 -10.74 -0.10 1.17
N ALA A 123 -10.09 -1.17 1.62
CA ALA A 123 -10.83 -2.24 2.30
C ALA A 123 -11.45 -1.72 3.60
N ASP A 124 -12.69 -2.13 3.85
CA ASP A 124 -13.57 -1.62 4.92
C ASP A 124 -13.46 -2.37 6.25
N GLY A 125 -12.61 -3.41 6.32
CA GLY A 125 -12.42 -4.20 7.54
C GLY A 125 -13.62 -5.08 7.91
N THR A 126 -14.47 -5.42 6.95
CA THR A 126 -15.57 -6.37 7.17
C THR A 126 -15.06 -7.78 7.47
N SER A 127 -15.94 -8.71 7.86
CA SER A 127 -15.58 -10.07 8.30
C SER A 127 -14.70 -10.84 7.31
N LYS A 128 -14.78 -10.52 6.01
CA LYS A 128 -14.01 -11.17 4.93
C LYS A 128 -12.83 -10.35 4.42
N GLY A 129 -12.69 -9.10 4.84
CA GLY A 129 -11.64 -8.18 4.42
C GLY A 129 -10.81 -7.66 5.59
N PHE A 130 -9.58 -7.26 5.32
CA PHE A 130 -8.76 -6.50 6.28
C PHE A 130 -9.14 -5.01 6.26
N LYS A 131 -8.65 -4.25 7.23
CA LYS A 131 -8.79 -2.78 7.24
C LYS A 131 -7.79 -2.15 6.28
N GLY A 132 -8.26 -1.33 5.34
CA GLY A 132 -7.42 -0.52 4.46
C GLY A 132 -7.02 0.82 5.08
N PHE A 133 -6.13 1.54 4.43
CA PHE A 133 -5.62 2.83 4.91
C PHE A 133 -6.74 3.87 5.10
N ASP A 134 -7.73 3.92 4.21
CA ASP A 134 -8.89 4.82 4.36
C ASP A 134 -9.69 4.53 5.65
N GLN A 135 -9.78 3.26 6.06
CA GLN A 135 -10.45 2.89 7.29
C GLN A 135 -9.63 3.27 8.54
N PHE A 136 -8.30 3.14 8.51
CA PHE A 136 -7.45 3.61 9.61
C PHE A 136 -7.57 5.13 9.81
N ILE A 137 -7.72 5.90 8.72
CA ILE A 137 -7.96 7.36 8.80
C ILE A 137 -9.32 7.66 9.44
N LYS A 138 -10.38 6.92 9.06
CA LYS A 138 -11.73 7.06 9.66
C LYS A 138 -11.75 6.67 11.13
N ASP A 139 -10.93 5.71 11.53
CA ASP A 139 -10.78 5.27 12.92
C ASP A 139 -9.94 6.25 13.77
N GLY A 140 -9.45 7.36 13.19
CA GLY A 140 -8.71 8.42 13.87
C GLY A 140 -7.22 8.14 14.09
N ILE A 141 -6.64 7.11 13.42
CA ILE A 141 -5.21 6.83 13.43
C ILE A 141 -4.44 7.72 12.45
N GLY A 142 -5.10 8.12 11.35
CA GLY A 142 -4.55 9.03 10.35
C GLY A 142 -5.22 10.40 10.34
N THR A 143 -4.65 11.34 9.58
CA THR A 143 -5.16 12.70 9.43
C THR A 143 -5.94 12.83 8.11
N LYS A 144 -7.14 13.41 8.18
CA LYS A 144 -7.93 13.75 7.00
C LYS A 144 -7.96 15.26 6.80
N VAL A 145 -7.59 15.71 5.59
CA VAL A 145 -7.68 17.12 5.17
C VAL A 145 -8.71 17.24 4.04
N GLU A 146 -9.68 18.10 4.19
CA GLU A 146 -10.72 18.37 3.19
C GLU A 146 -10.54 19.78 2.62
N LYS A 147 -9.76 19.90 1.55
CA LYS A 147 -9.47 21.18 0.89
C LYS A 147 -9.42 21.03 -0.64
N ALA A 148 -9.61 22.14 -1.35
CA ALA A 148 -9.36 22.19 -2.78
C ALA A 148 -7.87 22.01 -3.07
N ILE A 149 -7.53 21.47 -4.26
CA ILE A 149 -6.15 21.28 -4.67
C ILE A 149 -5.46 22.64 -4.78
N SER A 150 -4.46 22.88 -3.94
CA SER A 150 -3.55 24.03 -3.94
C SER A 150 -2.19 23.59 -3.41
N TYR A 151 -1.17 24.43 -3.58
CA TYR A 151 0.14 24.19 -3.00
C TYR A 151 0.07 24.08 -1.47
N ASP A 152 -0.65 25.00 -0.82
CA ASP A 152 -0.82 25.03 0.65
C ASP A 152 -1.53 23.78 1.17
N ALA A 153 -2.57 23.28 0.46
CA ALA A 153 -3.26 22.05 0.85
C ALA A 153 -2.36 20.82 0.76
N LEU A 154 -1.46 20.78 -0.24
CA LEU A 154 -0.45 19.72 -0.35
C LEU A 154 0.59 19.81 0.76
N CYS A 155 1.10 21.00 1.06
CA CYS A 155 2.01 21.20 2.19
C CYS A 155 1.38 20.72 3.49
N GLU A 156 0.13 21.12 3.78
CA GLU A 156 -0.56 20.73 5.01
C GLU A 156 -0.73 19.21 5.16
N VAL A 157 -1.02 18.50 4.06
CA VAL A 157 -1.14 17.03 4.12
C VAL A 157 0.21 16.36 4.29
N VAL A 158 1.26 16.87 3.64
CA VAL A 158 2.63 16.35 3.80
C VAL A 158 3.14 16.63 5.21
N ASP A 159 2.92 17.84 5.73
CA ASP A 159 3.33 18.24 7.08
C ASP A 159 2.56 17.49 8.19
N ALA A 160 1.35 16.98 7.88
CA ALA A 160 0.59 16.13 8.80
C ALA A 160 1.24 14.75 9.04
N VAL A 161 2.21 14.36 8.20
CA VAL A 161 2.97 13.12 8.32
C VAL A 161 4.43 13.47 8.61
N PRO A 162 4.95 13.23 9.84
CA PRO A 162 6.26 13.72 10.25
C PRO A 162 7.44 13.31 9.35
N ASN A 163 7.40 12.07 8.84
CA ASN A 163 8.44 11.52 7.96
C ASN A 163 7.82 10.98 6.67
N ALA A 164 7.09 11.84 5.95
CA ALA A 164 6.45 11.46 4.71
C ALA A 164 7.45 10.86 3.73
N SER A 165 7.19 9.64 3.26
CA SER A 165 8.08 8.90 2.36
C SER A 165 7.50 8.80 0.96
N ALA A 166 6.18 8.70 0.82
CA ALA A 166 5.52 8.52 -0.46
C ALA A 166 4.16 9.21 -0.54
N ILE A 167 3.85 9.77 -1.69
CA ILE A 167 2.57 10.38 -2.03
C ILE A 167 1.93 9.56 -3.15
N TYR A 168 0.73 9.09 -2.92
CA TYR A 168 -0.05 8.31 -3.89
C TYR A 168 -1.27 9.08 -4.36
N MET A 169 -1.46 9.15 -5.67
CA MET A 169 -2.61 9.81 -6.28
C MET A 169 -2.91 9.27 -7.67
N ASN A 170 -4.13 9.51 -8.15
CA ASN A 170 -4.49 9.17 -9.52
C ASN A 170 -3.79 10.10 -10.53
N ARG A 171 -3.51 9.61 -11.74
CA ARG A 171 -2.91 10.40 -12.84
C ARG A 171 -3.72 11.66 -13.19
N LYS A 172 -5.05 11.61 -13.07
CA LYS A 172 -5.90 12.79 -13.29
C LYS A 172 -5.70 13.83 -12.19
N THR A 173 -5.67 13.37 -10.94
CA THR A 173 -5.39 14.21 -9.77
C THR A 173 -3.99 14.82 -9.89
N LEU A 174 -2.98 14.05 -10.28
CA LEU A 174 -1.62 14.56 -10.50
C LEU A 174 -1.59 15.72 -11.52
N ARG A 175 -2.30 15.58 -12.64
CA ARG A 175 -2.38 16.67 -13.64
C ARG A 175 -3.07 17.92 -13.08
N ALA A 176 -4.11 17.76 -12.25
CA ALA A 176 -4.77 18.87 -11.60
C ALA A 176 -3.85 19.56 -10.58
N VAL A 177 -3.10 18.79 -9.81
CA VAL A 177 -2.07 19.26 -8.87
C VAL A 177 -0.97 19.99 -9.61
N GLU A 178 -0.43 19.43 -10.70
CA GLU A 178 0.60 20.08 -11.53
C GLU A 178 0.13 21.43 -12.08
N LYS A 179 -1.13 21.49 -12.52
CA LYS A 179 -1.71 22.74 -13.02
C LYS A 179 -1.83 23.79 -11.91
N ALA A 180 -2.29 23.40 -10.73
CA ALA A 180 -2.42 24.29 -9.58
C ALA A 180 -1.05 24.84 -9.15
N ILE A 181 -0.07 23.98 -8.95
CA ILE A 181 1.29 24.33 -8.53
C ILE A 181 1.97 25.25 -9.56
N LYS A 182 1.84 24.97 -10.86
CA LYS A 182 2.40 25.84 -11.92
C LYS A 182 1.74 27.22 -11.94
N THR A 183 0.44 27.30 -11.63
CA THR A 183 -0.27 28.60 -11.57
C THR A 183 0.24 29.44 -10.42
N GLU A 184 0.68 28.83 -9.33
CA GLU A 184 1.29 29.48 -8.17
C GLU A 184 2.80 29.74 -8.31
N GLY A 185 3.41 29.33 -9.44
CA GLY A 185 4.81 29.60 -9.79
C GLY A 185 5.81 28.56 -9.27
N TYR A 186 5.35 27.44 -8.71
CA TYR A 186 6.21 26.36 -8.21
C TYR A 186 6.38 25.24 -9.25
N THR A 187 7.42 24.41 -9.05
CA THR A 187 7.71 23.24 -9.89
C THR A 187 8.04 22.03 -9.03
N PHE A 188 7.69 20.84 -9.54
CA PHE A 188 8.11 19.59 -8.91
C PHE A 188 9.61 19.33 -9.05
N GLY A 189 10.22 18.79 -8.01
CA GLY A 189 11.53 18.16 -8.08
C GLY A 189 11.47 16.75 -8.67
N ASN A 190 12.61 16.08 -8.71
CA ASN A 190 12.72 14.66 -9.04
C ASN A 190 13.57 13.98 -7.98
N VAL A 191 13.14 12.78 -7.56
CA VAL A 191 13.85 11.92 -6.61
C VAL A 191 14.01 10.54 -7.22
N THR A 192 15.12 9.88 -6.91
CA THR A 192 15.35 8.48 -7.30
C THR A 192 14.89 7.57 -6.17
N THR A 193 13.96 6.67 -6.45
CA THR A 193 13.46 5.68 -5.48
C THR A 193 14.52 4.62 -5.17
N GLU A 194 14.33 3.82 -4.12
CA GLU A 194 15.21 2.69 -3.77
C GLU A 194 15.34 1.68 -4.93
N GLY A 195 14.31 1.53 -5.75
CA GLY A 195 14.33 0.72 -6.96
C GLY A 195 15.09 1.33 -8.16
N GLY A 196 15.69 2.52 -7.99
CA GLY A 196 16.45 3.22 -9.06
C GLY A 196 15.56 3.93 -10.09
N LYS A 197 14.26 4.05 -9.87
CA LYS A 197 13.30 4.74 -10.75
C LYS A 197 13.29 6.23 -10.43
N LEU A 198 13.48 7.06 -11.43
CA LEU A 198 13.34 8.52 -11.30
C LEU A 198 11.86 8.89 -11.31
N VAL A 199 11.36 9.45 -10.22
CA VAL A 199 9.96 9.88 -10.05
C VAL A 199 9.90 11.36 -9.69
N LYS A 200 8.74 11.98 -9.94
CA LYS A 200 8.48 13.35 -9.49
C LYS A 200 8.43 13.39 -7.97
N ALA A 201 8.87 14.49 -7.40
CA ALA A 201 8.85 14.71 -5.97
C ALA A 201 8.24 16.07 -5.61
N PHE A 202 7.56 16.10 -4.48
CA PHE A 202 7.07 17.30 -3.83
C PHE A 202 7.69 17.40 -2.45
N ASN A 203 8.44 18.47 -2.17
CA ASN A 203 9.19 18.65 -0.91
C ASN A 203 10.04 17.39 -0.56
N GLU A 204 10.78 16.87 -1.55
CA GLU A 204 11.63 15.68 -1.44
C GLU A 204 10.86 14.34 -1.27
N VAL A 205 9.52 14.37 -1.18
CA VAL A 205 8.69 13.18 -1.08
C VAL A 205 8.31 12.67 -2.46
N ALA A 206 8.55 11.39 -2.73
CA ALA A 206 8.27 10.75 -4.02
C ALA A 206 6.76 10.69 -4.32
N ILE A 207 6.37 10.98 -5.57
CA ILE A 207 4.98 10.92 -6.04
C ILE A 207 4.80 9.72 -6.94
N PHE A 208 3.90 8.82 -6.56
CA PHE A 208 3.55 7.62 -7.30
C PHE A 208 2.14 7.74 -7.90
N PRO A 209 2.04 7.89 -9.23
CA PRO A 209 0.74 7.92 -9.89
C PRO A 209 0.19 6.50 -10.04
N THR A 210 -0.92 6.18 -9.37
CA THR A 210 -1.62 4.90 -9.48
C THR A 210 -3.04 5.06 -10.02
N GLU A 211 -3.57 3.99 -10.64
CA GLU A 211 -4.94 3.96 -11.16
C GLU A 211 -5.95 3.50 -10.10
N THR A 212 -5.48 2.90 -9.02
CA THR A 212 -6.31 2.32 -7.96
C THR A 212 -6.92 3.36 -7.03
N ILE A 213 -6.29 4.54 -6.92
CA ILE A 213 -6.79 5.64 -6.09
C ILE A 213 -7.89 6.40 -6.84
N LYS A 214 -8.95 6.74 -6.10
CA LYS A 214 -10.09 7.52 -6.63
C LYS A 214 -9.65 8.91 -7.08
N ASP A 215 -10.37 9.44 -8.07
CA ASP A 215 -10.17 10.82 -8.51
C ASP A 215 -10.34 11.79 -7.32
N ASN A 216 -9.49 12.81 -7.24
CA ASN A 216 -9.50 13.84 -6.20
C ASN A 216 -9.13 13.37 -4.77
N GLU A 217 -8.51 12.21 -4.63
CA GLU A 217 -7.94 11.73 -3.37
C GLU A 217 -6.42 11.65 -3.49
N ILE A 218 -5.72 12.02 -2.42
CA ILE A 218 -4.27 11.94 -2.30
C ILE A 218 -3.96 11.30 -0.96
N PHE A 219 -3.13 10.26 -0.95
CA PHE A 219 -2.62 9.62 0.26
C PHE A 219 -1.15 9.94 0.44
N VAL A 220 -0.76 10.28 1.65
CA VAL A 220 0.63 10.46 2.07
C VAL A 220 0.94 9.41 3.12
N LEU A 221 2.00 8.65 2.92
CA LEU A 221 2.38 7.52 3.75
C LEU A 221 3.81 7.69 4.26
N GLU A 222 4.04 7.30 5.50
CA GLU A 222 5.35 7.15 6.10
C GLU A 222 5.78 5.68 6.04
N TYR A 223 6.87 5.38 5.35
CA TYR A 223 7.47 4.05 5.28
C TYR A 223 8.58 3.92 6.32
N SER A 224 8.21 3.44 7.48
CA SER A 224 9.17 3.16 8.54
C SER A 224 8.75 1.94 9.36
N THR A 225 9.64 1.44 10.18
CA THR A 225 9.34 0.33 11.10
C THR A 225 8.25 0.71 12.10
N SER A 226 8.10 2.00 12.41
CA SER A 226 7.06 2.55 13.28
C SER A 226 5.86 3.14 12.51
N GLY A 227 5.97 3.36 11.20
CA GLY A 227 4.94 3.95 10.36
C GLY A 227 3.99 2.93 9.73
N CYS A 228 3.83 3.06 8.42
CA CYS A 228 2.98 2.18 7.61
C CYS A 228 3.76 1.00 7.05
N GLY A 229 3.14 -0.18 6.98
CA GLY A 229 3.71 -1.38 6.41
C GLY A 229 2.66 -2.39 5.98
N LEU A 230 3.10 -3.51 5.44
CA LEU A 230 2.27 -4.65 5.05
C LEU A 230 2.72 -5.90 5.81
N LEU A 231 1.82 -6.50 6.58
CA LEU A 231 2.04 -7.80 7.20
C LEU A 231 1.70 -8.90 6.20
N VAL A 232 2.54 -9.93 6.15
CA VAL A 232 2.35 -11.09 5.29
C VAL A 232 2.59 -12.37 6.09
N CYS A 233 1.66 -13.31 6.02
CA CYS A 233 1.83 -14.62 6.66
C CYS A 233 2.38 -15.62 5.63
N GLY A 234 3.53 -16.21 5.94
CA GLY A 234 4.24 -17.12 5.04
C GLY A 234 5.01 -16.40 3.93
N ASP A 235 4.84 -16.83 2.70
CA ASP A 235 5.48 -16.20 1.54
C ASP A 235 4.66 -15.02 1.01
N LEU A 236 5.36 -14.09 0.38
CA LEU A 236 4.75 -12.89 -0.20
C LEU A 236 3.61 -13.19 -1.17
N ILE A 237 3.80 -14.20 -2.00
CA ILE A 237 2.80 -14.74 -2.91
C ILE A 237 3.11 -16.22 -3.06
N ASN A 238 2.12 -17.06 -2.80
CA ASN A 238 2.21 -18.49 -3.07
C ASN A 238 1.60 -18.78 -4.43
N THR A 239 2.30 -19.59 -5.21
CA THR A 239 1.82 -20.06 -6.51
C THR A 239 1.92 -21.56 -6.55
N THR A 240 0.77 -22.21 -6.75
CA THR A 240 0.66 -23.66 -6.83
C THR A 240 0.07 -24.06 -8.17
N ASP A 241 0.81 -24.84 -8.97
CA ASP A 241 0.27 -25.48 -10.17
C ASP A 241 -0.50 -26.74 -9.75
N MET A 242 -1.83 -26.66 -9.87
CA MET A 242 -2.72 -27.78 -9.55
C MET A 242 -2.85 -28.80 -10.70
N GLY A 243 -2.24 -28.50 -11.85
CA GLY A 243 -2.29 -29.36 -13.01
C GLY A 243 -3.67 -29.40 -13.67
N LEU A 244 -4.00 -30.54 -14.30
CA LEU A 244 -5.30 -30.79 -14.91
C LEU A 244 -6.30 -31.21 -13.83
N LEU A 245 -7.43 -30.52 -13.75
CA LEU A 245 -8.50 -30.84 -12.79
C LEU A 245 -9.20 -32.15 -13.19
N GLU A 246 -9.51 -33.02 -12.21
CA GLU A 246 -10.16 -34.32 -12.44
C GLU A 246 -11.58 -34.18 -13.01
N ASN A 247 -12.32 -33.16 -12.57
CA ASN A 247 -13.72 -32.97 -12.93
C ASN A 247 -13.96 -32.01 -14.11
N GLN A 248 -12.90 -31.34 -14.60
CA GLN A 248 -12.98 -30.34 -15.67
C GLN A 248 -11.74 -30.38 -16.54
N PRO A 249 -11.84 -30.31 -17.87
CA PRO A 249 -10.70 -30.28 -18.76
C PRO A 249 -9.99 -28.92 -18.77
N ILE A 250 -9.50 -28.51 -17.60
CA ILE A 250 -8.90 -27.19 -17.34
C ILE A 250 -7.60 -27.36 -16.55
N TYR A 251 -6.54 -26.73 -17.02
CA TYR A 251 -5.33 -26.54 -16.23
C TYR A 251 -5.52 -25.34 -15.29
N ARG A 252 -5.24 -25.53 -14.01
CA ARG A 252 -5.40 -24.50 -12.96
C ARG A 252 -4.08 -24.19 -12.29
N THR A 253 -3.77 -22.92 -12.20
CA THR A 253 -2.71 -22.40 -11.34
C THR A 253 -3.33 -21.49 -10.29
N MET A 254 -3.07 -21.73 -9.01
CA MET A 254 -3.54 -20.94 -7.88
C MET A 254 -2.50 -19.90 -7.52
N ILE A 255 -2.93 -18.66 -7.32
CA ILE A 255 -2.11 -17.53 -6.85
C ILE A 255 -2.79 -17.01 -5.59
N GLU A 256 -2.08 -17.01 -4.46
CA GLU A 256 -2.67 -16.67 -3.17
C GLU A 256 -1.67 -16.02 -2.21
N GLY A 257 -2.19 -15.38 -1.15
CA GLY A 257 -1.40 -14.83 -0.07
C GLY A 257 -2.28 -14.33 1.06
N SER A 258 -1.70 -14.11 2.23
CA SER A 258 -2.40 -13.60 3.42
C SER A 258 -1.78 -12.27 3.83
N TYR A 259 -2.60 -11.21 3.85
CA TYR A 259 -2.16 -9.82 3.99
C TYR A 259 -2.95 -9.07 5.04
N ALA A 260 -2.31 -8.08 5.67
CA ALA A 260 -2.95 -7.00 6.42
C ALA A 260 -2.06 -5.76 6.41
N PRO A 261 -2.55 -4.60 5.98
CA PRO A 261 -1.83 -3.35 6.17
C PRO A 261 -1.80 -3.00 7.65
N ILE A 262 -0.70 -2.41 8.09
CA ILE A 262 -0.48 -1.98 9.47
C ILE A 262 -0.08 -0.51 9.52
N VAL A 263 -0.63 0.21 10.50
CA VAL A 263 -0.25 1.58 10.84
C VAL A 263 0.03 1.59 12.34
N ARG A 264 1.30 1.74 12.73
CA ARG A 264 1.73 1.63 14.14
C ARG A 264 1.71 2.97 14.86
N GLN A 265 2.07 4.04 14.15
CA GLN A 265 2.12 5.37 14.71
C GLN A 265 0.92 6.20 14.27
N LYS A 266 0.34 6.91 15.22
CA LYS A 266 -0.71 7.89 14.93
C LYS A 266 -0.11 9.04 14.12
N GLY A 267 -0.76 9.40 12.99
CA GLY A 267 -0.25 10.41 12.07
C GLY A 267 0.75 9.90 11.02
N ALA A 268 1.09 8.59 10.96
CA ALA A 268 1.93 8.03 9.90
C ALA A 268 1.23 7.97 8.53
N ILE A 269 -0.04 8.32 8.48
CA ILE A 269 -0.85 8.37 7.27
C ILE A 269 -1.73 9.61 7.24
N ALA A 270 -1.78 10.28 6.09
CA ALA A 270 -2.70 11.39 5.85
C ALA A 270 -3.39 11.26 4.49
N LYS A 271 -4.59 11.80 4.40
CA LYS A 271 -5.40 11.83 3.18
C LYS A 271 -5.89 13.23 2.89
N LEU A 272 -5.66 13.73 1.68
CA LEU A 272 -6.36 14.88 1.13
C LEU A 272 -7.56 14.40 0.31
N GLU A 273 -8.73 14.89 0.65
CA GLU A 273 -9.95 14.68 -0.12
C GLU A 273 -10.45 16.02 -0.65
N VAL A 274 -10.55 16.13 -1.97
CA VAL A 274 -11.07 17.37 -2.58
C VAL A 274 -12.58 17.29 -2.53
N PRO A 275 -13.25 18.24 -1.84
CA PRO A 275 -14.69 18.24 -1.76
C PRO A 275 -15.27 18.39 -3.17
N MET A 276 -16.07 17.42 -3.60
CA MET A 276 -16.84 17.57 -4.82
C MET A 276 -17.80 18.75 -4.60
N LEU A 277 -17.62 19.85 -5.33
CA LEU A 277 -18.62 20.90 -5.43
C LEU A 277 -19.91 20.21 -5.88
N ARG A 278 -20.86 20.02 -4.95
CA ARG A 278 -22.21 19.60 -5.29
C ARG A 278 -22.72 20.63 -6.28
N THR A 279 -22.71 20.29 -7.58
CA THR A 279 -23.42 21.08 -8.59
C THR A 279 -24.87 21.15 -8.10
N ALA A 280 -25.24 22.31 -7.58
CA ALA A 280 -26.62 22.61 -7.25
C ALA A 280 -27.42 22.36 -8.54
N LYS A 281 -28.26 21.34 -8.54
CA LYS A 281 -29.24 21.13 -9.59
C LYS A 281 -30.08 22.41 -9.64
N LYS A 282 -29.91 23.19 -10.74
CA LYS A 282 -30.85 24.21 -11.14
C LYS A 282 -32.12 23.55 -11.65
#